data_8983809ff1dc67dc301d00d77e86cb8b
#
_entry.id   8983809ff1dc67dc301d00d77e86cb8b
#
_cell.length_a   1.000
_cell.length_b   1.000
_cell.length_c   1.000
_cell.angle_alpha   90.00
_cell.angle_beta   90.00
_cell.angle_gamma   90.00
#
_symmetry.space_group_name_H-M   'P 1'
#
loop_
_entity.id
_entity.type
_entity.pdbx_description
1 polymer ?
#
loop_
_entity_poly.entity_id
_entity_poly.type
_entity_poly.pdbx_seq_one_letter_code
_entity_poly.pdbx_strand_id
1 'polypeptide(L)'
;GLGDVYKRQNLKNLENSQNYLGASCHNKDEINKANQLKLDYVFISPIKKTKSHQGASSLGWKKFKELRSLTKIKTYALGGIRISDLDEAKKHSADGIAGISSFMGQ
;
A
#
# COMPACT_ATOMS: atom_id res chain seq x y z
N GLY A 1 -4.58 9.26 8.97
CA GLY A 1 -5.66 8.41 8.63
C GLY A 1 -5.85 8.29 7.15
N LEU A 2 -7.06 8.21 6.76
CA LEU A 2 -7.34 8.07 5.35
C LEU A 2 -7.31 9.38 4.59
N GLY A 3 -6.59 10.36 5.13
CA GLY A 3 -6.32 11.56 4.37
C GLY A 3 -5.52 11.29 3.13
N ASP A 4 -4.94 10.10 3.07
CA ASP A 4 -4.14 9.70 1.91
C ASP A 4 -4.97 9.01 0.84
N VAL A 5 -6.27 9.10 0.91
CA VAL A 5 -7.10 8.52 -0.14
C VAL A 5 -6.79 9.21 -1.46
N TYR A 6 -6.51 8.42 -2.47
CA TYR A 6 -6.19 8.95 -3.78
C TYR A 6 -7.48 9.16 -4.55
N LYS A 7 -7.64 10.36 -5.04
CA LYS A 7 -8.86 10.71 -5.71
C LYS A 7 -8.95 10.07 -7.08
N ARG A 8 -10.15 9.68 -7.41
CA ARG A 8 -10.35 8.98 -8.67
C ARG A 8 -10.07 9.84 -9.89
N GLN A 9 -10.13 11.16 -9.76
CA GLN A 9 -9.88 11.98 -10.94
C GLN A 9 -8.45 11.82 -11.45
N ASN A 10 -7.56 11.31 -10.61
CA ASN A 10 -6.21 11.03 -11.07
C ASN A 10 -6.18 9.86 -12.04
N LEU A 11 -7.26 9.10 -12.05
CA LEU A 11 -7.35 7.91 -12.87
C LEU A 11 -8.38 8.04 -13.98
N LYS A 12 -8.95 9.22 -14.14
CA LYS A 12 -10.07 9.35 -15.05
C LYS A 12 -9.69 9.19 -16.51
N ASN A 13 -8.41 9.23 -16.81
CA ASN A 13 -7.96 9.04 -18.17
C ASN A 13 -7.85 7.59 -18.56
N LEU A 14 -8.14 6.71 -17.64
CA LEU A 14 -8.14 5.30 -17.97
C LEU A 14 -9.27 5.01 -18.92
N GLU A 15 -8.95 4.13 -19.82
CA GLU A 15 -9.82 3.87 -20.93
C GLU A 15 -11.25 3.65 -20.57
N ASN A 16 -11.54 2.81 -19.70
CA ASN A 16 -12.90 2.40 -19.42
C ASN A 16 -13.64 3.33 -18.51
N SER A 17 -13.09 4.49 -18.31
CA SER A 17 -13.71 5.47 -17.45
C SER A 17 -13.96 4.95 -16.06
N GLN A 18 -13.24 3.91 -15.69
CA GLN A 18 -13.39 3.39 -14.34
C GLN A 18 -12.65 4.28 -13.39
N ASN A 19 -13.27 4.49 -12.26
CA ASN A 19 -12.71 5.30 -11.23
C ASN A 19 -12.33 4.40 -10.07
N TYR A 20 -11.09 4.53 -9.61
CA TYR A 20 -10.59 3.72 -8.53
C TYR A 20 -10.28 4.60 -7.33
N LEU A 21 -10.56 4.09 -6.16
CA LEU A 21 -10.21 4.77 -4.92
C LEU A 21 -9.29 3.87 -4.13
N GLY A 22 -8.23 4.46 -3.62
CA GLY A 22 -7.29 3.73 -2.80
C GLY A 22 -6.77 4.58 -1.69
N ALA A 23 -6.08 3.96 -0.75
CA ALA A 23 -5.55 4.68 0.40
C ALA A 23 -4.30 4.00 0.92
N SER A 24 -3.45 4.79 1.56
CA SER A 24 -2.32 4.26 2.31
C SER A 24 -2.80 3.96 3.71
N CYS A 25 -2.54 2.76 4.17
CA CYS A 25 -2.96 2.32 5.49
C CYS A 25 -1.75 1.92 6.30
N HIS A 26 -1.72 2.29 7.56
CA HIS A 26 -0.57 2.07 8.42
C HIS A 26 -0.90 1.23 9.63
N ASN A 27 -2.16 0.96 9.86
CA ASN A 27 -2.57 0.23 11.04
C ASN A 27 -3.94 -0.40 10.81
N LYS A 28 -4.36 -1.16 11.81
CA LYS A 28 -5.59 -1.90 11.76
C LYS A 28 -6.82 -1.01 11.57
N ASP A 29 -6.85 0.11 12.26
CA ASP A 29 -8.01 1.00 12.18
C ASP A 29 -8.18 1.53 10.76
N GLU A 30 -7.07 1.85 10.12
CA GLU A 30 -7.13 2.35 8.75
C GLU A 30 -7.56 1.28 7.77
N ILE A 31 -7.13 0.05 7.99
CA ILE A 31 -7.58 -1.06 7.16
C ILE A 31 -9.09 -1.25 7.30
N ASN A 32 -9.57 -1.19 8.55
CA ASN A 32 -11.01 -1.34 8.78
C ASN A 32 -11.80 -0.23 8.11
N LYS A 33 -11.26 0.98 8.15
CA LYS A 33 -11.93 2.10 7.48
C LYS A 33 -11.95 1.91 5.97
N ALA A 34 -10.86 1.41 5.42
CA ALA A 34 -10.83 1.12 3.98
C ALA A 34 -11.88 0.10 3.61
N ASN A 35 -12.07 -0.91 4.46
CA ASN A 35 -13.10 -1.90 4.22
C ASN A 35 -14.50 -1.28 4.25
N GLN A 36 -14.74 -0.40 5.21
CA GLN A 36 -16.03 0.28 5.31
C GLN A 36 -16.32 1.13 4.08
N LEU A 37 -15.29 1.79 3.59
CA LEU A 37 -15.41 2.64 2.41
C LEU A 37 -15.41 1.87 1.11
N LYS A 38 -15.16 0.57 1.18
CA LYS A 38 -15.14 -0.30 0.00
C LYS A 38 -14.15 0.21 -1.04
N LEU A 39 -12.95 0.51 -0.59
CA LEU A 39 -11.92 1.00 -1.49
C LEU A 39 -11.50 -0.10 -2.45
N ASP A 40 -10.95 0.32 -3.59
CA ASP A 40 -10.53 -0.63 -4.62
C ASP A 40 -9.15 -1.21 -4.33
N TYR A 41 -8.30 -0.45 -3.64
CA TYR A 41 -6.97 -0.94 -3.28
C TYR A 41 -6.45 -0.19 -2.07
N VAL A 42 -5.47 -0.78 -1.44
CA VAL A 42 -4.78 -0.13 -0.33
C VAL A 42 -3.29 -0.38 -0.45
N PHE A 43 -2.52 0.57 0.05
CA PHE A 43 -1.08 0.41 0.22
C PHE A 43 -0.83 0.27 1.72
N ILE A 44 -0.10 -0.74 2.10
CA ILE A 44 0.30 -0.89 3.50
C ILE A 44 1.75 -0.45 3.61
N SER A 45 2.01 0.53 4.44
CA SER A 45 3.31 1.18 4.49
C SER A 45 3.57 1.77 5.87
N PRO A 46 4.81 2.13 6.17
CA PRO A 46 6.01 1.77 5.44
C PRO A 46 6.50 0.39 5.84
N ILE A 47 6.88 -0.41 4.86
CA ILE A 47 7.37 -1.75 5.16
C ILE A 47 8.75 -1.68 5.78
N LYS A 48 9.63 -0.88 5.18
CA LYS A 48 10.99 -0.67 5.66
C LYS A 48 11.20 0.81 5.90
N LYS A 49 12.23 1.14 6.67
CA LYS A 49 12.52 2.54 6.94
C LYS A 49 12.85 3.27 5.65
N THR A 50 12.36 4.49 5.56
CA THR A 50 12.66 5.34 4.43
C THR A 50 13.06 6.71 4.93
N LYS A 51 13.72 7.48 4.07
CA LYS A 51 14.10 8.83 4.43
C LYS A 51 12.89 9.72 4.61
N SER A 52 11.86 9.49 3.85
CA SER A 52 10.68 10.33 3.91
C SER A 52 9.82 10.06 5.13
N HIS A 53 10.12 9.00 5.86
CA HIS A 53 9.37 8.66 7.07
C HIS A 53 10.29 8.58 8.26
N GLN A 54 11.19 9.55 8.36
CA GLN A 54 12.10 9.59 9.49
C GLN A 54 11.30 9.71 10.78
N GLY A 55 11.69 8.92 11.76
CA GLY A 55 10.99 8.94 13.02
C GLY A 55 9.81 7.98 13.08
N ALA A 56 9.36 7.47 11.95
CA ALA A 56 8.28 6.51 11.95
C ALA A 56 8.84 5.10 12.00
N SER A 57 8.15 4.22 12.71
CA SER A 57 8.54 2.82 12.76
C SER A 57 8.15 2.14 11.47
N SER A 58 9.04 1.31 10.96
CA SER A 58 8.69 0.48 9.83
C SER A 58 7.85 -0.69 10.32
N LEU A 59 6.97 -1.19 9.45
CA LEU A 59 6.07 -2.27 9.82
C LEU A 59 6.71 -3.64 9.73
N GLY A 60 7.51 -3.84 8.70
CA GLY A 60 8.06 -5.15 8.43
C GLY A 60 7.06 -6.07 7.78
N TRP A 61 7.56 -7.20 7.27
CA TRP A 61 6.70 -8.12 6.54
C TRP A 61 5.70 -8.85 7.43
N LYS A 62 6.08 -9.11 8.67
CA LYS A 62 5.17 -9.79 9.57
C LYS A 62 3.93 -8.94 9.83
N LYS A 63 4.14 -7.67 10.12
CA LYS A 63 3.03 -6.77 10.37
C LYS A 63 2.21 -6.56 9.09
N PHE A 64 2.89 -6.48 7.96
CA PHE A 64 2.20 -6.39 6.69
C PHE A 64 1.21 -7.54 6.54
N LYS A 65 1.67 -8.74 6.80
CA LYS A 65 0.81 -9.91 6.63
C LYS A 65 -0.37 -9.88 7.58
N GLU A 66 -0.14 -9.42 8.80
CA GLU A 66 -1.23 -9.29 9.76
C GLU A 66 -2.30 -8.34 9.25
N LEU A 67 -1.86 -7.19 8.76
CA LEU A 67 -2.81 -6.20 8.26
C LEU A 67 -3.48 -6.69 6.98
N ARG A 68 -2.72 -7.34 6.13
CA ARG A 68 -3.26 -7.88 4.90
C ARG A 68 -4.38 -8.88 5.16
N SER A 69 -4.28 -9.63 6.24
CA SER A 69 -5.28 -10.64 6.55
C SER A 69 -6.62 -10.02 6.97
N LEU A 70 -6.63 -8.73 7.24
CA LEU A 70 -7.85 -8.06 7.68
C LEU A 70 -8.72 -7.55 6.53
N THR A 71 -8.28 -7.74 5.31
CA THR A 71 -9.01 -7.19 4.18
C THR A 71 -8.90 -8.11 2.97
N LYS A 72 -9.91 -8.03 2.12
CA LYS A 72 -9.89 -8.71 0.82
C LYS A 72 -9.62 -7.73 -0.31
N ILE A 73 -9.42 -6.47 0.02
CA ILE A 73 -9.12 -5.45 -0.96
C ILE A 73 -7.72 -5.71 -1.54
N LYS A 74 -7.52 -5.36 -2.80
CA LYS A 74 -6.19 -5.45 -3.40
C LYS A 74 -5.18 -4.69 -2.56
N THR A 75 -4.10 -5.34 -2.21
CA THR A 75 -3.15 -4.80 -1.25
C THR A 75 -1.74 -4.83 -1.78
N TYR A 76 -1.08 -3.68 -1.70
CA TYR A 76 0.28 -3.52 -2.19
C TYR A 76 1.19 -3.07 -1.07
N ALA A 77 2.41 -3.57 -1.09
CA ALA A 77 3.41 -3.17 -0.11
C ALA A 77 4.13 -1.91 -0.60
N LEU A 78 4.36 -0.98 0.29
CA LEU A 78 4.96 0.30 -0.05
C LEU A 78 5.91 0.73 1.06
N GLY A 79 6.95 1.46 0.68
CA GLY A 79 7.84 2.06 1.67
C GLY A 79 9.15 1.33 1.81
N GLY A 80 10.21 1.92 1.25
CA GLY A 80 11.56 1.41 1.41
C GLY A 80 11.84 0.08 0.74
N ILE A 81 11.00 -0.33 -0.21
CA ILE A 81 11.17 -1.62 -0.85
C ILE A 81 11.76 -1.47 -2.24
N ARG A 82 12.30 -2.56 -2.73
CA ARG A 82 12.92 -2.64 -4.04
C ARG A 82 12.26 -3.73 -4.85
N ILE A 83 12.55 -3.76 -6.14
CA ILE A 83 12.03 -4.82 -6.99
C ILE A 83 12.40 -6.20 -6.45
N SER A 84 13.58 -6.33 -5.88
CA SER A 84 14.01 -7.61 -5.33
C SER A 84 13.16 -8.06 -4.16
N ASP A 85 12.33 -7.19 -3.61
CA ASP A 85 11.44 -7.56 -2.51
C ASP A 85 10.11 -8.14 -2.99
N LEU A 86 9.90 -8.21 -4.29
CA LEU A 86 8.62 -8.69 -4.81
C LEU A 86 8.28 -10.10 -4.35
N ASP A 87 9.25 -10.99 -4.37
CA ASP A 87 9.00 -12.36 -3.94
C ASP A 87 8.62 -12.41 -2.47
N GLU A 88 9.31 -11.61 -1.66
CA GLU A 88 9.01 -11.57 -0.24
C GLU A 88 7.61 -11.01 -0.01
N ALA A 89 7.26 -9.98 -0.77
CA ALA A 89 5.93 -9.39 -0.67
C ALA A 89 4.87 -10.43 -0.99
N LYS A 90 5.07 -11.18 -2.03
CA LYS A 90 4.08 -12.19 -2.42
C LYS A 90 3.99 -13.31 -1.42
N LYS A 91 5.09 -13.67 -0.80
CA LYS A 91 5.07 -14.68 0.27
C LYS A 91 4.20 -14.21 1.44
N HIS A 92 4.04 -12.92 1.60
CA HIS A 92 3.23 -12.36 2.67
C HIS A 92 1.87 -11.91 2.15
N SER A 93 1.47 -12.41 1.00
CA SER A 93 0.13 -12.22 0.45
C SER A 93 -0.13 -10.85 -0.16
N ALA A 94 0.94 -10.13 -0.51
CA ALA A 94 0.75 -8.87 -1.24
C ALA A 94 0.34 -9.18 -2.68
N ASP A 95 -0.49 -8.32 -3.22
CA ASP A 95 -0.84 -8.40 -4.63
C ASP A 95 0.27 -7.80 -5.50
N GLY A 96 1.15 -7.02 -4.89
CA GLY A 96 2.27 -6.44 -5.59
C GLY A 96 3.00 -5.46 -4.71
N ILE A 97 3.90 -4.71 -5.30
CA ILE A 97 4.66 -3.69 -4.59
C ILE A 97 4.53 -2.37 -5.35
N ALA A 98 4.79 -1.27 -4.64
CA ALA A 98 4.67 0.04 -5.24
C ALA A 98 5.72 0.97 -4.64
N GLY A 99 5.92 2.11 -5.26
CA GLY A 99 6.82 3.12 -4.73
C GLY A 99 8.26 2.66 -4.62
N ILE A 100 8.77 2.04 -5.67
CA ILE A 100 10.10 1.46 -5.65
C ILE A 100 11.14 2.54 -5.94
N SER A 101 11.84 2.96 -4.90
CA SER A 101 12.80 4.04 -5.08
C SER A 101 13.99 3.64 -5.95
N SER A 102 14.44 2.41 -5.86
CA SER A 102 15.58 1.97 -6.67
C SER A 102 15.25 1.98 -8.15
N PHE A 103 13.98 1.98 -8.48
CA PHE A 103 13.54 2.02 -9.85
C PHE A 103 13.91 3.34 -10.52
N MET A 104 14.21 4.33 -9.74
CA MET A 104 14.55 5.65 -10.26
C MET A 104 16.05 5.82 -10.47
N GLY A 105 16.79 4.72 -10.51
CA GLY A 105 18.20 4.80 -10.77
C GLY A 105 19.06 4.98 -9.53
N GLN A 106 18.51 4.73 -8.41
CA GLN A 106 19.24 4.89 -7.15
C GLN A 106 20.11 3.71 -6.88
#